data_c12cfc68a69f12aee9d711bbf59b0262
#
_entry.id   c12cfc68a69f12aee9d711bbf59b0262
#
_cell.length_a   1.000
_cell.length_b   1.000
_cell.length_c   1.000
_cell.angle_alpha   90.00
_cell.angle_beta   90.00
_cell.angle_gamma   90.00
#
_symmetry.space_group_name_H-M   'P 1'
#
loop_
_entity.id
_entity.type
_entity.pdbx_description
1 polymer ?
#
loop_
_entity_poly.entity_id
_entity_poly.type
_entity_poly.pdbx_seq_one_letter_code
_entity_poly.pdbx_strand_id
1 'polypeptide(L)'
;MSVVPGFAIVGWILLPFGFILGLVGLFMSGKTKGTSIAAVVVSILGTIMAMAFFVSVVGDAFDETFNEEVAVSRADSGDSNSEAPAGAGEGDIGTRENPSAIGDVLATRDWEVVVNSFTRNATDQVMAANMFNDPPPAGSQYALVNLTATYVGEGSGQASSISAAFVTDGGNVIRSYDNSAVTPDPLQGELYAGASASGNIDLAIPESESGLLRLSLGGFSDEVFVAVE
;
A
#
# COMPACT_ATOMS: atom_id res chain seq x y z
N MET A 1 -20.83 12.71 14.51
CA MET A 1 -20.75 13.00 15.98
C MET A 1 -19.27 13.13 16.31
N SER A 2 -18.80 14.35 16.61
CA SER A 2 -17.39 14.60 16.93
C SER A 2 -17.05 14.00 18.29
N VAL A 3 -16.33 12.91 18.30
CA VAL A 3 -15.71 12.38 19.53
C VAL A 3 -14.55 13.30 19.87
N VAL A 4 -14.66 14.01 21.01
CA VAL A 4 -13.66 14.95 21.48
C VAL A 4 -12.37 14.20 21.79
N PRO A 5 -11.25 14.45 21.09
CA PRO A 5 -10.01 13.66 21.25
C PRO A 5 -9.38 13.77 22.65
N GLY A 6 -9.82 14.70 23.47
CA GLY A 6 -9.25 14.92 24.80
C GLY A 6 -9.53 13.82 25.83
N PHE A 7 -10.62 13.07 25.73
CA PHE A 7 -10.94 12.01 26.70
C PHE A 7 -10.05 10.75 26.56
N ALA A 8 -9.63 10.43 25.36
CA ALA A 8 -8.75 9.27 25.11
C ALA A 8 -7.35 9.49 25.73
N ILE A 9 -6.81 10.71 25.63
CA ILE A 9 -5.49 11.06 26.18
C ILE A 9 -5.47 10.99 27.71
N VAL A 10 -6.55 11.44 28.36
CA VAL A 10 -6.67 11.39 29.84
C VAL A 10 -6.72 9.94 30.32
N GLY A 11 -7.43 9.05 29.62
CA GLY A 11 -7.45 7.61 29.94
C GLY A 11 -6.07 6.96 29.82
N TRP A 12 -5.33 7.32 28.81
CA TRP A 12 -3.98 6.79 28.54
C TRP A 12 -2.94 7.15 29.63
N ILE A 13 -3.09 8.33 30.23
CA ILE A 13 -2.23 8.78 31.32
C ILE A 13 -2.68 8.18 32.66
N LEU A 14 -3.99 8.09 32.93
CA LEU A 14 -4.51 7.61 34.21
C LEU A 14 -4.35 6.11 34.43
N LEU A 15 -4.38 5.28 33.36
CA LEU A 15 -4.22 3.83 33.46
C LEU A 15 -2.86 3.40 34.04
N PRO A 16 -1.69 3.86 33.52
CA PRO A 16 -0.41 3.50 34.10
C PRO A 16 -0.22 4.05 35.53
N PHE A 17 -0.75 5.25 35.83
CA PHE A 17 -0.70 5.78 37.19
C PHE A 17 -1.53 4.97 38.18
N GLY A 18 -2.73 4.54 37.81
CA GLY A 18 -3.57 3.65 38.62
C GLY A 18 -2.90 2.30 38.88
N PHE A 19 -2.24 1.74 37.87
CA PHE A 19 -1.49 0.47 38.01
C PHE A 19 -0.29 0.60 38.96
N ILE A 20 0.51 1.66 38.81
CA ILE A 20 1.68 1.92 39.69
C ILE A 20 1.24 2.12 41.15
N LEU A 21 0.19 2.92 41.38
CA LEU A 21 -0.35 3.13 42.72
C LEU A 21 -0.94 1.86 43.34
N GLY A 22 -1.59 1.00 42.52
CA GLY A 22 -2.05 -0.32 42.95
C GLY A 22 -0.90 -1.25 43.37
N LEU A 23 0.19 -1.25 42.59
CA LEU A 23 1.41 -2.01 42.93
C LEU A 23 2.06 -1.51 44.21
N VAL A 24 2.22 -0.20 44.39
CA VAL A 24 2.77 0.40 45.61
C VAL A 24 1.91 0.02 46.82
N GLY A 25 0.58 0.05 46.70
CA GLY A 25 -0.35 -0.38 47.77
C GLY A 25 -0.21 -1.86 48.14
N LEU A 26 0.20 -2.73 47.21
CA LEU A 26 0.43 -4.16 47.47
C LEU A 26 1.70 -4.43 48.33
N PHE A 27 2.72 -3.57 48.15
CA PHE A 27 3.99 -3.70 48.87
C PHE A 27 4.01 -2.98 50.21
N MET A 28 2.98 -2.19 50.56
CA MET A 28 2.89 -1.56 51.86
C MET A 28 2.57 -2.59 52.98
N SER A 29 3.53 -2.83 53.88
CA SER A 29 3.39 -3.74 54.99
C SER A 29 2.48 -3.15 56.08
N GLY A 30 1.52 -3.93 56.60
CA GLY A 30 0.71 -3.58 57.78
C GLY A 30 -0.76 -3.18 57.52
N LYS A 31 -1.30 -3.28 56.30
CA LYS A 31 -2.74 -3.03 55.99
C LYS A 31 -3.44 -4.25 55.38
N THR A 32 -4.76 -4.28 55.49
CA THR A 32 -5.60 -5.36 54.94
C THR A 32 -5.41 -5.45 53.41
N LYS A 33 -4.81 -6.56 52.95
CA LYS A 33 -4.42 -6.76 51.53
C LYS A 33 -5.59 -6.97 50.57
N GLY A 34 -6.81 -7.13 51.07
CA GLY A 34 -7.97 -7.44 50.25
C GLY A 34 -8.36 -6.34 49.25
N THR A 35 -8.31 -5.08 49.65
CA THR A 35 -8.61 -3.94 48.76
C THR A 35 -7.53 -3.72 47.70
N SER A 36 -6.25 -3.99 48.03
CA SER A 36 -5.15 -3.86 47.05
C SER A 36 -5.20 -4.97 46.01
N ILE A 37 -5.54 -6.19 46.39
CA ILE A 37 -5.73 -7.32 45.47
C ILE A 37 -6.92 -7.05 44.53
N ALA A 38 -8.04 -6.58 45.08
CA ALA A 38 -9.22 -6.21 44.27
C ALA A 38 -8.87 -5.12 43.26
N ALA A 39 -8.11 -4.10 43.67
CA ALA A 39 -7.68 -3.01 42.75
C ALA A 39 -6.79 -3.52 41.61
N VAL A 40 -5.85 -4.43 41.90
CA VAL A 40 -4.98 -5.04 40.87
C VAL A 40 -5.79 -5.91 39.92
N VAL A 41 -6.73 -6.72 40.39
CA VAL A 41 -7.60 -7.55 39.56
C VAL A 41 -8.48 -6.68 38.65
N VAL A 42 -9.08 -5.62 39.19
CA VAL A 42 -9.89 -4.67 38.41
C VAL A 42 -9.03 -3.95 37.37
N SER A 43 -7.79 -3.55 37.69
CA SER A 43 -6.85 -2.93 36.77
C SER A 43 -6.47 -3.87 35.63
N ILE A 44 -6.19 -5.13 35.92
CA ILE A 44 -5.87 -6.13 34.88
C ILE A 44 -7.07 -6.38 33.96
N LEU A 45 -8.26 -6.57 34.52
CA LEU A 45 -9.48 -6.74 33.72
C LEU A 45 -9.81 -5.49 32.90
N GLY A 46 -9.65 -4.30 33.51
CA GLY A 46 -9.83 -3.03 32.81
C GLY A 46 -8.83 -2.84 31.67
N THR A 47 -7.58 -3.24 31.84
CA THR A 47 -6.54 -3.17 30.80
C THR A 47 -6.84 -4.14 29.67
N ILE A 48 -7.25 -5.38 29.97
CA ILE A 48 -7.63 -6.35 28.93
C ILE A 48 -8.84 -5.85 28.14
N MET A 49 -9.84 -5.32 28.82
CA MET A 49 -11.05 -4.78 28.19
C MET A 49 -10.74 -3.53 27.35
N ALA A 50 -9.89 -2.63 27.85
CA ALA A 50 -9.44 -1.46 27.12
C ALA A 50 -8.59 -1.83 25.89
N MET A 51 -7.75 -2.87 26.00
CA MET A 51 -6.95 -3.37 24.89
C MET A 51 -7.81 -4.04 23.81
N ALA A 52 -8.82 -4.84 24.23
CA ALA A 52 -9.78 -5.43 23.29
C ALA A 52 -10.62 -4.36 22.56
N PHE A 53 -11.07 -3.33 23.28
CA PHE A 53 -11.78 -2.19 22.71
C PHE A 53 -10.86 -1.35 21.80
N PHE A 54 -9.61 -1.12 22.20
CA PHE A 54 -8.61 -0.41 21.41
C PHE A 54 -8.32 -1.16 20.10
N VAL A 55 -8.12 -2.48 20.15
CA VAL A 55 -7.88 -3.29 18.95
C VAL A 55 -9.09 -3.29 18.02
N SER A 56 -10.33 -3.30 18.52
CA SER A 56 -11.53 -3.27 17.67
C SER A 56 -11.79 -1.88 17.05
N VAL A 57 -11.57 -0.79 17.79
CA VAL A 57 -11.85 0.56 17.29
C VAL A 57 -10.69 1.13 16.48
N VAL A 58 -9.46 0.79 16.88
CA VAL A 58 -8.25 1.26 16.19
C VAL A 58 -7.89 0.30 15.06
N GLY A 59 -8.20 -0.99 15.17
CA GLY A 59 -8.05 -1.95 14.07
C GLY A 59 -8.86 -1.52 12.85
N ASP A 60 -10.16 -1.28 13.01
CA ASP A 60 -11.03 -0.83 11.91
C ASP A 60 -10.56 0.53 11.35
N ALA A 61 -10.12 1.47 12.22
CA ALA A 61 -9.59 2.76 11.76
C ALA A 61 -8.20 2.65 11.11
N PHE A 62 -7.39 1.67 11.50
CA PHE A 62 -6.11 1.38 10.85
C PHE A 62 -6.33 0.71 9.48
N ASP A 63 -7.26 -0.24 9.36
CA ASP A 63 -7.60 -0.88 8.09
C ASP A 63 -8.17 0.14 7.10
N GLU A 64 -9.07 1.04 7.53
CA GLU A 64 -9.59 2.13 6.69
C GLU A 64 -8.54 3.18 6.29
N THR A 65 -7.49 3.37 7.11
CA THR A 65 -6.50 4.46 6.90
C THR A 65 -5.22 3.95 6.24
N PHE A 66 -4.87 2.68 6.42
CA PHE A 66 -3.57 2.13 6.02
C PHE A 66 -3.65 0.98 5.02
N ASN A 67 -4.82 0.35 4.81
CA ASN A 67 -5.04 -0.65 3.77
C ASN A 67 -6.05 -0.07 2.78
N GLU A 68 -5.57 0.64 1.79
CA GLU A 68 -6.40 1.21 0.75
C GLU A 68 -6.58 0.18 -0.37
N GLU A 69 -7.80 -0.33 -0.52
CA GLU A 69 -8.19 -1.25 -1.58
C GLU A 69 -8.06 -0.57 -2.95
N VAL A 70 -7.43 -1.27 -3.90
CA VAL A 70 -7.32 -0.79 -5.28
C VAL A 70 -8.53 -1.27 -6.08
N ALA A 71 -9.36 -0.33 -6.51
CA ALA A 71 -10.44 -0.62 -7.45
C ALA A 71 -9.89 -0.73 -8.88
N VAL A 72 -10.27 -1.78 -9.60
CA VAL A 72 -9.88 -1.99 -11.00
C VAL A 72 -11.09 -1.78 -11.89
N SER A 73 -10.99 -0.83 -12.83
CA SER A 73 -12.00 -0.59 -13.86
C SER A 73 -11.42 -0.92 -15.24
N ARG A 74 -12.09 -1.79 -15.98
CA ARG A 74 -11.67 -2.12 -17.34
C ARG A 74 -11.79 -0.92 -18.25
N ALA A 75 -10.80 -0.71 -19.11
CA ALA A 75 -10.89 0.22 -20.21
C ALA A 75 -12.02 -0.23 -21.15
N ASP A 76 -13.17 0.43 -21.04
CA ASP A 76 -14.36 0.07 -21.82
C ASP A 76 -14.15 0.35 -23.30
N SER A 77 -14.29 -0.69 -24.11
CA SER A 77 -14.44 -0.58 -25.56
C SER A 77 -15.86 -0.08 -25.85
N GLY A 78 -16.01 1.23 -25.69
CA GLY A 78 -17.11 2.06 -26.21
C GLY A 78 -18.44 1.38 -26.49
N ASP A 79 -19.29 1.19 -25.47
CA ASP A 79 -20.73 1.21 -25.68
C ASP A 79 -21.44 1.79 -24.45
N SER A 80 -21.87 3.04 -24.59
CA SER A 80 -22.57 3.79 -23.56
C SER A 80 -24.03 3.31 -23.52
N ASN A 81 -24.31 2.21 -22.91
CA ASN A 81 -25.61 1.88 -22.33
C ASN A 81 -25.66 0.44 -21.80
N SER A 82 -25.16 0.21 -20.59
CA SER A 82 -25.56 -0.95 -19.80
C SER A 82 -25.47 -0.59 -18.34
N GLU A 83 -26.64 -0.44 -17.74
CA GLU A 83 -26.85 -0.60 -16.33
C GLU A 83 -26.13 -1.86 -15.87
N ALA A 84 -25.11 -1.72 -15.03
CA ALA A 84 -24.33 -2.82 -14.48
C ALA A 84 -25.27 -3.80 -13.75
N PRO A 85 -25.25 -5.12 -14.05
CA PRO A 85 -25.89 -6.08 -13.18
C PRO A 85 -25.09 -6.14 -11.88
N ALA A 86 -25.68 -5.67 -10.81
CA ALA A 86 -25.19 -5.90 -9.46
C ALA A 86 -25.05 -7.42 -9.24
N GLY A 87 -23.80 -7.92 -9.19
CA GLY A 87 -23.57 -9.29 -8.78
C GLY A 87 -22.47 -10.09 -9.46
N ALA A 88 -21.58 -9.52 -10.25
CA ALA A 88 -20.33 -10.20 -10.62
C ALA A 88 -19.18 -9.51 -9.88
N GLY A 89 -18.48 -10.24 -9.02
CA GLY A 89 -17.50 -9.71 -8.10
C GLY A 89 -16.42 -8.87 -8.75
N GLU A 90 -16.55 -7.55 -8.67
CA GLU A 90 -15.50 -6.58 -8.97
C GLU A 90 -14.35 -6.64 -7.97
N GLY A 91 -14.49 -7.42 -6.88
CA GLY A 91 -13.49 -7.56 -5.83
C GLY A 91 -12.34 -8.53 -6.12
N ASP A 92 -12.31 -9.18 -7.28
CA ASP A 92 -11.32 -10.24 -7.58
C ASP A 92 -10.36 -9.90 -8.73
N ILE A 93 -10.56 -8.78 -9.43
CA ILE A 93 -9.68 -8.34 -10.53
C ILE A 93 -8.49 -7.59 -9.93
N GLY A 94 -7.29 -7.85 -10.45
CA GLY A 94 -6.05 -7.26 -9.93
C GLY A 94 -5.34 -8.14 -8.90
N THR A 95 -5.87 -9.32 -8.63
CA THR A 95 -5.19 -10.33 -7.82
C THR A 95 -4.18 -11.12 -8.66
N ARG A 96 -3.30 -11.88 -8.01
CA ARG A 96 -2.33 -12.72 -8.70
C ARG A 96 -2.99 -13.81 -9.56
N GLU A 97 -4.13 -14.31 -9.11
CA GLU A 97 -4.92 -15.36 -9.78
C GLU A 97 -5.79 -14.79 -10.91
N ASN A 98 -6.16 -13.52 -10.82
CA ASN A 98 -6.99 -12.82 -11.80
C ASN A 98 -6.43 -11.41 -12.04
N PRO A 99 -5.27 -11.28 -12.71
CA PRO A 99 -4.62 -9.99 -12.91
C PRO A 99 -5.46 -9.08 -13.83
N SER A 100 -5.34 -7.77 -13.65
CA SER A 100 -5.87 -6.78 -14.58
C SER A 100 -5.11 -6.78 -15.88
N ALA A 101 -5.65 -6.15 -16.91
CA ALA A 101 -5.00 -6.00 -18.21
C ALA A 101 -4.24 -4.67 -18.33
N ILE A 102 -3.27 -4.60 -19.23
CA ILE A 102 -2.68 -3.33 -19.66
C ILE A 102 -3.79 -2.46 -20.24
N GLY A 103 -3.86 -1.19 -19.82
CA GLY A 103 -4.90 -0.24 -20.21
C GLY A 103 -6.06 -0.13 -19.20
N ASP A 104 -6.21 -1.07 -18.28
CA ASP A 104 -7.19 -0.94 -17.20
C ASP A 104 -6.83 0.23 -16.26
N VAL A 105 -7.85 0.87 -15.71
CA VAL A 105 -7.69 1.93 -14.72
C VAL A 105 -7.64 1.31 -13.33
N LEU A 106 -6.54 1.54 -12.65
CA LEU A 106 -6.30 1.12 -11.27
C LEU A 106 -6.50 2.35 -10.38
N ALA A 107 -7.51 2.33 -9.53
CA ALA A 107 -7.90 3.50 -8.74
C ALA A 107 -7.80 3.23 -7.24
N THR A 108 -7.24 4.20 -6.53
CA THR A 108 -7.32 4.36 -5.08
C THR A 108 -8.05 5.66 -4.77
N ARG A 109 -8.16 6.01 -3.50
CA ARG A 109 -8.71 7.31 -3.10
C ARG A 109 -7.92 8.49 -3.65
N ASP A 110 -6.59 8.34 -3.76
CA ASP A 110 -5.69 9.44 -4.10
C ASP A 110 -5.12 9.35 -5.53
N TRP A 111 -5.16 8.19 -6.16
CA TRP A 111 -4.55 7.96 -7.47
C TRP A 111 -5.43 7.18 -8.44
N GLU A 112 -5.39 7.59 -9.70
CA GLU A 112 -5.79 6.77 -10.84
C GLU A 112 -4.55 6.49 -11.69
N VAL A 113 -4.25 5.21 -11.93
CA VAL A 113 -3.06 4.76 -12.64
C VAL A 113 -3.44 3.85 -13.78
N VAL A 114 -2.84 4.08 -14.93
CA VAL A 114 -2.97 3.22 -16.12
C VAL A 114 -1.60 2.73 -16.52
N VAL A 115 -1.45 1.41 -16.68
CA VAL A 115 -0.28 0.82 -17.33
C VAL A 115 -0.45 0.98 -18.84
N ASN A 116 0.33 1.86 -19.46
CA ASN A 116 0.25 2.09 -20.90
C ASN A 116 0.92 0.99 -21.71
N SER A 117 2.08 0.51 -21.23
CA SER A 117 2.84 -0.56 -21.87
C SER A 117 3.85 -1.19 -20.95
N PHE A 118 4.24 -2.43 -21.29
CA PHE A 118 5.36 -3.14 -20.70
C PHE A 118 6.31 -3.60 -21.82
N THR A 119 7.55 -3.12 -21.78
CA THR A 119 8.57 -3.43 -22.78
C THR A 119 9.67 -4.27 -22.14
N ARG A 120 9.66 -5.59 -22.39
CA ARG A 120 10.63 -6.52 -21.75
C ARG A 120 12.07 -6.29 -22.16
N ASN A 121 12.32 -6.02 -23.45
CA ASN A 121 13.69 -5.88 -23.97
C ASN A 121 14.03 -4.39 -24.17
N ALA A 122 14.23 -3.69 -23.06
CA ALA A 122 14.52 -2.26 -23.04
C ALA A 122 15.98 -1.93 -22.67
N THR A 123 16.87 -2.93 -22.65
CA THR A 123 18.27 -2.76 -22.20
C THR A 123 18.97 -1.63 -22.95
N ASP A 124 18.86 -1.58 -24.27
CA ASP A 124 19.49 -0.51 -25.07
C ASP A 124 18.93 0.88 -24.73
N GLN A 125 17.63 0.98 -24.44
CA GLN A 125 16.98 2.24 -24.06
C GLN A 125 17.47 2.73 -22.71
N VAL A 126 17.54 1.84 -21.72
CA VAL A 126 18.03 2.17 -20.37
C VAL A 126 19.51 2.52 -20.41
N MET A 127 20.32 1.76 -21.14
CA MET A 127 21.76 2.04 -21.29
C MET A 127 22.02 3.36 -22.02
N ALA A 128 21.16 3.74 -22.98
CA ALA A 128 21.28 5.01 -23.69
C ALA A 128 20.84 6.23 -22.86
N ALA A 129 19.99 6.03 -21.84
CA ALA A 129 19.48 7.12 -21.00
C ALA A 129 20.58 7.78 -20.17
N ASN A 130 21.59 7.01 -19.73
CA ASN A 130 22.70 7.53 -18.96
C ASN A 130 23.97 6.70 -19.24
N MET A 131 25.07 7.39 -19.56
CA MET A 131 26.36 6.74 -19.83
C MET A 131 26.98 6.02 -18.61
N PHE A 132 26.47 6.25 -17.43
CA PHE A 132 26.90 5.62 -16.17
C PHE A 132 25.98 4.47 -15.75
N ASN A 133 24.95 4.15 -16.54
CA ASN A 133 24.15 2.97 -16.27
C ASN A 133 24.99 1.71 -16.45
N ASP A 134 24.92 0.83 -15.47
CA ASP A 134 25.52 -0.50 -15.57
C ASP A 134 24.63 -1.43 -16.40
N PRO A 135 25.22 -2.40 -17.12
CA PRO A 135 24.43 -3.44 -17.79
C PRO A 135 23.62 -4.25 -16.76
N PRO A 136 22.48 -4.83 -17.16
CA PRO A 136 21.71 -5.65 -16.25
C PRO A 136 22.52 -6.86 -15.77
N PRO A 137 22.16 -7.45 -14.62
CA PRO A 137 22.82 -8.67 -14.11
C PRO A 137 22.82 -9.78 -15.15
N ALA A 138 23.80 -10.68 -15.10
CA ALA A 138 23.91 -11.80 -16.04
C ALA A 138 22.63 -12.65 -16.06
N GLY A 139 22.07 -12.92 -17.23
CA GLY A 139 20.80 -13.63 -17.41
C GLY A 139 19.55 -12.78 -17.19
N SER A 140 19.74 -11.45 -17.05
CA SER A 140 18.66 -10.48 -16.92
C SER A 140 18.70 -9.45 -18.05
N GLN A 141 17.60 -8.78 -18.27
CA GLN A 141 17.41 -7.66 -19.18
C GLN A 141 16.68 -6.54 -18.47
N TYR A 142 16.89 -5.29 -18.91
CA TYR A 142 16.01 -4.23 -18.46
C TYR A 142 14.66 -4.30 -19.17
N ALA A 143 13.60 -4.12 -18.39
CA ALA A 143 12.25 -3.89 -18.86
C ALA A 143 11.81 -2.49 -18.45
N LEU A 144 10.93 -1.87 -19.24
CA LEU A 144 10.31 -0.58 -18.95
C LEU A 144 8.80 -0.76 -18.80
N VAL A 145 8.28 -0.25 -17.69
CA VAL A 145 6.86 -0.11 -17.42
C VAL A 145 6.50 1.34 -17.64
N ASN A 146 5.71 1.64 -18.69
CA ASN A 146 5.22 2.99 -18.91
C ASN A 146 3.87 3.16 -18.23
N LEU A 147 3.74 4.18 -17.39
CA LEU A 147 2.55 4.48 -16.60
C LEU A 147 2.06 5.90 -16.88
N THR A 148 0.75 6.08 -16.77
CA THR A 148 0.13 7.41 -16.59
C THR A 148 -0.51 7.41 -15.20
N ALA A 149 -0.12 8.37 -14.37
CA ALA A 149 -0.66 8.57 -13.02
C ALA A 149 -1.39 9.91 -12.96
N THR A 150 -2.64 9.90 -12.50
CA THR A 150 -3.46 11.07 -12.24
C THR A 150 -3.71 11.17 -10.75
N TYR A 151 -3.40 12.31 -10.15
CA TYR A 151 -3.70 12.53 -8.75
C TYR A 151 -5.14 13.03 -8.60
N VAL A 152 -5.94 12.31 -7.81
CA VAL A 152 -7.37 12.61 -7.56
C VAL A 152 -7.65 12.97 -6.10
N GLY A 153 -6.65 12.82 -5.22
CA GLY A 153 -6.76 13.09 -3.79
C GLY A 153 -6.79 14.58 -3.44
N GLU A 154 -6.83 14.86 -2.14
CA GLU A 154 -6.77 16.23 -1.61
C GLU A 154 -5.31 16.70 -1.49
N GLY A 155 -5.04 17.96 -1.84
CA GLY A 155 -3.69 18.55 -1.75
C GLY A 155 -2.81 18.20 -2.93
N SER A 156 -1.66 17.58 -2.70
CA SER A 156 -0.72 17.15 -3.73
C SER A 156 -0.15 15.76 -3.43
N GLY A 157 0.20 15.01 -4.48
CA GLY A 157 0.85 13.72 -4.41
C GLY A 157 2.13 13.67 -5.26
N GLN A 158 3.06 12.82 -4.89
CA GLN A 158 4.29 12.58 -5.65
C GLN A 158 4.09 11.37 -6.57
N ALA A 159 4.20 11.54 -7.88
CA ALA A 159 4.06 10.44 -8.84
C ALA A 159 5.10 9.32 -8.59
N SER A 160 6.26 9.67 -8.05
CA SER A 160 7.29 8.71 -7.64
C SER A 160 6.94 7.83 -6.42
N SER A 161 5.80 8.07 -5.76
CA SER A 161 5.28 7.17 -4.72
C SER A 161 4.66 5.90 -5.29
N ILE A 162 4.34 5.91 -6.59
CA ILE A 162 3.86 4.72 -7.32
C ILE A 162 5.07 3.84 -7.62
N SER A 163 4.99 2.58 -7.24
CA SER A 163 6.07 1.62 -7.43
C SER A 163 5.63 0.42 -8.25
N ALA A 164 6.60 -0.18 -8.95
CA ALA A 164 6.41 -1.38 -9.73
C ALA A 164 7.41 -2.45 -9.33
N ALA A 165 6.99 -3.71 -9.43
CA ALA A 165 7.82 -4.87 -9.29
C ALA A 165 7.40 -5.94 -10.30
N PHE A 166 8.33 -6.75 -10.76
CA PHE A 166 8.02 -7.94 -11.54
C PHE A 166 8.02 -9.16 -10.61
N VAL A 167 6.94 -9.92 -10.65
CA VAL A 167 6.80 -11.15 -9.86
C VAL A 167 6.83 -12.32 -10.81
N THR A 168 7.88 -13.11 -10.75
CA THR A 168 8.04 -14.29 -11.61
C THR A 168 7.01 -15.37 -11.25
N ASP A 169 6.75 -16.30 -12.17
CA ASP A 169 5.87 -17.45 -11.90
C ASP A 169 6.40 -18.28 -10.72
N GLY A 170 7.71 -18.31 -10.53
CA GLY A 170 8.36 -18.94 -9.37
C GLY A 170 8.17 -18.18 -8.03
N GLY A 171 7.57 -16.98 -8.06
CA GLY A 171 7.29 -16.17 -6.88
C GLY A 171 8.44 -15.24 -6.46
N ASN A 172 9.51 -15.10 -7.27
CA ASN A 172 10.57 -14.13 -7.00
C ASN A 172 10.07 -12.72 -7.34
N VAL A 173 10.40 -11.76 -6.49
CA VAL A 173 9.98 -10.35 -6.65
C VAL A 173 11.21 -9.52 -7.01
N ILE A 174 11.18 -8.87 -8.17
CA ILE A 174 12.20 -7.97 -8.67
C ILE A 174 11.65 -6.54 -8.65
N ARG A 175 12.30 -5.66 -7.91
CA ARG A 175 11.85 -4.27 -7.70
C ARG A 175 12.75 -3.30 -8.46
N SER A 176 12.23 -2.13 -8.77
CA SER A 176 13.00 -1.07 -9.44
C SER A 176 14.25 -0.65 -8.65
N TYR A 177 14.17 -0.62 -7.33
CA TYR A 177 15.33 -0.25 -6.48
C TYR A 177 16.35 -1.39 -6.25
N ASP A 178 16.11 -2.59 -6.81
CA ASP A 178 17.11 -3.68 -6.78
C ASP A 178 18.26 -3.42 -7.77
N ASN A 179 18.11 -2.41 -8.64
CA ASN A 179 19.14 -1.89 -9.52
C ASN A 179 19.32 -0.37 -9.30
N SER A 180 20.37 0.21 -9.83
CA SER A 180 20.69 1.64 -9.71
C SER A 180 20.70 2.36 -11.05
N ALA A 181 20.01 1.82 -12.06
CA ALA A 181 19.96 2.45 -13.37
C ALA A 181 19.16 3.77 -13.34
N VAL A 182 19.58 4.72 -14.15
CA VAL A 182 18.80 5.94 -14.42
C VAL A 182 17.79 5.60 -15.52
N THR A 183 16.52 5.62 -15.16
CA THR A 183 15.40 5.32 -16.05
C THR A 183 15.25 6.41 -17.14
N PRO A 184 15.04 6.08 -18.41
CA PRO A 184 14.64 7.08 -19.42
C PRO A 184 13.22 7.59 -19.13
N ASP A 185 13.03 8.92 -19.19
CA ASP A 185 11.74 9.58 -18.93
C ASP A 185 11.01 9.02 -17.69
N PRO A 186 11.59 9.13 -16.49
CA PRO A 186 11.07 8.46 -15.30
C PRO A 186 9.72 9.04 -14.87
N LEU A 187 8.87 8.21 -14.30
CA LEU A 187 7.62 8.65 -13.66
C LEU A 187 7.95 9.50 -12.42
N GLN A 188 7.70 10.80 -12.50
CA GLN A 188 8.05 11.75 -11.46
C GLN A 188 7.19 13.01 -11.50
N GLY A 189 7.27 13.80 -10.46
CA GLY A 189 6.61 15.10 -10.33
C GLY A 189 5.64 15.13 -9.16
N GLU A 190 5.41 16.34 -8.67
CA GLU A 190 4.37 16.65 -7.71
C GLU A 190 3.11 17.06 -8.47
N LEU A 191 2.00 16.40 -8.17
CA LEU A 191 0.72 16.59 -8.86
C LEU A 191 -0.34 17.08 -7.87
N TYR A 192 -1.10 18.08 -8.28
CA TYR A 192 -2.32 18.49 -7.60
C TYR A 192 -3.54 17.78 -8.22
N ALA A 193 -4.68 17.82 -7.53
CA ALA A 193 -5.92 17.18 -7.95
C ALA A 193 -6.27 17.45 -9.43
N GLY A 194 -6.47 16.40 -10.20
CA GLY A 194 -6.76 16.43 -11.64
C GLY A 194 -5.52 16.52 -12.56
N ALA A 195 -4.31 16.70 -12.00
CA ALA A 195 -3.09 16.69 -12.80
C ALA A 195 -2.57 15.26 -13.04
N SER A 196 -1.95 15.04 -14.19
CA SER A 196 -1.41 13.74 -14.59
C SER A 196 0.07 13.86 -14.98
N ALA A 197 0.82 12.79 -14.74
CA ALA A 197 2.17 12.59 -15.25
C ALA A 197 2.26 11.21 -15.91
N SER A 198 3.04 11.14 -16.99
CA SER A 198 3.39 9.86 -17.61
C SER A 198 4.89 9.66 -17.57
N GLY A 199 5.32 8.43 -17.38
CA GLY A 199 6.74 8.12 -17.32
C GLY A 199 6.99 6.63 -17.14
N ASN A 200 8.26 6.27 -17.03
CA ASN A 200 8.72 4.90 -16.97
C ASN A 200 9.23 4.54 -15.57
N ILE A 201 9.12 3.25 -15.26
CA ILE A 201 9.83 2.58 -14.16
C ILE A 201 10.61 1.45 -14.80
N ASP A 202 11.92 1.34 -14.50
CA ASP A 202 12.76 0.26 -14.99
C ASP A 202 12.85 -0.89 -14.00
N LEU A 203 12.97 -2.11 -14.54
CA LEU A 203 13.11 -3.35 -13.80
C LEU A 203 14.17 -4.23 -14.46
N ALA A 204 15.10 -4.78 -13.68
CA ALA A 204 16.08 -5.75 -14.20
C ALA A 204 15.54 -7.18 -14.07
N ILE A 205 14.75 -7.62 -15.04
CA ILE A 205 14.02 -8.90 -15.00
C ILE A 205 14.80 -10.05 -15.66
N PRO A 206 14.60 -11.32 -15.25
CA PRO A 206 15.17 -12.48 -15.95
C PRO A 206 14.71 -12.54 -17.42
N GLU A 207 15.63 -12.90 -18.32
CA GLU A 207 15.35 -12.97 -19.77
C GLU A 207 14.32 -14.05 -20.13
N SER A 208 14.32 -15.17 -19.40
CA SER A 208 13.59 -16.39 -19.74
C SER A 208 12.41 -16.70 -18.82
N GLU A 209 12.14 -15.87 -17.81
CA GLU A 209 11.04 -16.12 -16.88
C GLU A 209 9.82 -15.29 -17.24
N SER A 210 8.64 -15.93 -17.21
CA SER A 210 7.33 -15.27 -17.26
C SER A 210 6.91 -14.79 -15.89
N GLY A 211 5.92 -13.90 -15.84
CA GLY A 211 5.42 -13.36 -14.59
C GLY A 211 4.44 -12.22 -14.78
N LEU A 212 4.08 -11.59 -13.68
CA LEU A 212 3.14 -10.49 -13.59
C LEU A 212 3.84 -9.21 -13.14
N LEU A 213 3.32 -8.08 -13.58
CA LEU A 213 3.66 -6.81 -12.98
C LEU A 213 2.82 -6.63 -11.71
N ARG A 214 3.48 -6.21 -10.64
CA ARG A 214 2.85 -5.84 -9.38
C ARG A 214 3.04 -4.36 -9.16
N LEU A 215 1.96 -3.63 -8.92
CA LEU A 215 1.96 -2.20 -8.64
C LEU A 215 1.49 -1.92 -7.21
N SER A 216 2.03 -0.85 -6.63
CA SER A 216 1.51 -0.20 -5.43
C SER A 216 1.31 1.28 -5.74
N LEU A 217 0.10 1.80 -5.51
CA LEU A 217 -0.36 3.11 -5.93
C LEU A 217 -0.25 4.17 -4.82
N GLY A 218 0.81 4.11 -4.04
CA GLY A 218 1.04 4.97 -2.89
C GLY A 218 1.44 4.16 -1.67
N GLY A 219 1.85 4.83 -0.59
CA GLY A 219 2.59 4.22 0.51
C GLY A 219 1.91 3.06 1.25
N PHE A 220 0.58 2.94 1.20
CA PHE A 220 -0.18 1.94 1.96
C PHE A 220 -1.33 1.32 1.16
N SER A 221 -1.34 1.49 -0.19
CA SER A 221 -2.33 0.80 -1.02
C SER A 221 -2.05 -0.69 -1.10
N ASP A 222 -3.11 -1.46 -1.28
CA ASP A 222 -3.00 -2.87 -1.62
C ASP A 222 -2.21 -3.07 -2.91
N GLU A 223 -1.62 -4.23 -3.04
CA GLU A 223 -0.88 -4.62 -4.24
C GLU A 223 -1.87 -5.03 -5.34
N VAL A 224 -1.69 -4.50 -6.54
CA VAL A 224 -2.47 -4.90 -7.71
C VAL A 224 -1.57 -5.56 -8.74
N PHE A 225 -2.04 -6.66 -9.33
CA PHE A 225 -1.32 -7.42 -10.35
C PHE A 225 -1.88 -7.13 -11.73
N VAL A 226 -0.97 -6.97 -12.70
CA VAL A 226 -1.28 -6.69 -14.11
C VAL A 226 -0.61 -7.74 -14.99
N ALA A 227 -1.38 -8.33 -15.91
CA ALA A 227 -0.85 -9.24 -16.91
C ALA A 227 -0.03 -8.46 -17.94
N VAL A 228 1.18 -8.96 -18.27
CA VAL A 228 2.13 -8.27 -19.14
C VAL A 228 2.60 -9.13 -20.33
N GLU A 229 1.92 -10.25 -20.57
CA GLU A 229 2.13 -11.18 -21.70
C GLU A 229 0.91 -11.24 -22.61
#